data_7c17ba36935f2d6f373899df4eea45a4
#
_entry.id   7c17ba36935f2d6f373899df4eea45a4
#
_cell.length_a   1.000
_cell.length_b   1.000
_cell.length_c   1.000
_cell.angle_alpha   90.00
_cell.angle_beta   90.00
_cell.angle_gamma   90.00
#
_symmetry.space_group_name_H-M   'P 1'
#
loop_
_entity.id
_entity.type
_entity.pdbx_description
1 polymer ?
#
loop_
_entity_poly.entity_id
_entity_poly.type
_entity_poly.pdbx_seq_one_letter_code
_entity_poly.pdbx_strand_id
1 'polypeptide(L)'
;MLKIYFLCFIAYVLFWPVPVDPVSWDVPVDQGYVGAFASNTKLNSLETVVTEGLHGPEGLALLDGEVYAATREGWIVRHNPETGEVSRWVNTEGSPLGIVFDGDNNLLVADAYLGLLS
;
A
#
# COMPACT_ATOMS: atom_id res chain seq x y z
N MET A 1 40.71 -25.32 3.42
CA MET A 1 39.73 -24.97 4.49
C MET A 1 38.49 -24.23 3.92
N LEU A 2 38.60 -23.15 3.16
CA LEU A 2 37.47 -22.39 2.62
C LEU A 2 36.45 -23.23 1.84
N LYS A 3 36.91 -24.16 1.02
CA LYS A 3 36.05 -25.08 0.23
C LYS A 3 35.17 -25.99 1.11
N ILE A 4 35.68 -26.40 2.27
CA ILE A 4 34.95 -27.27 3.21
C ILE A 4 33.81 -26.46 3.87
N TYR A 5 34.11 -25.24 4.31
CA TYR A 5 33.06 -24.36 4.90
C TYR A 5 31.97 -24.01 3.89
N PHE A 6 32.33 -23.78 2.64
CA PHE A 6 31.36 -23.54 1.56
C PHE A 6 30.49 -24.77 1.32
N LEU A 7 31.06 -25.96 1.31
CA LEU A 7 30.30 -27.22 1.15
C LEU A 7 29.37 -27.47 2.34
N CYS A 8 29.82 -27.20 3.56
CA CYS A 8 28.99 -27.29 4.76
C CYS A 8 27.84 -26.30 4.75
N PHE A 9 28.09 -25.08 4.26
CA PHE A 9 27.05 -24.06 4.11
C PHE A 9 25.99 -24.48 3.09
N ILE A 10 26.39 -25.02 1.94
CA ILE A 10 25.46 -25.56 0.94
C ILE A 10 24.66 -26.73 1.53
N ALA A 11 25.32 -27.66 2.21
CA ALA A 11 24.63 -28.78 2.84
C ALA A 11 23.63 -28.29 3.91
N TYR A 12 23.99 -27.31 4.70
CA TYR A 12 23.09 -26.67 5.66
C TYR A 12 21.86 -26.08 4.98
N VAL A 13 22.03 -25.28 3.91
CA VAL A 13 20.92 -24.64 3.17
C VAL A 13 20.00 -25.68 2.51
N LEU A 14 20.56 -26.78 2.00
CA LEU A 14 19.79 -27.80 1.27
C LEU A 14 19.09 -28.80 2.20
N PHE A 15 19.68 -29.11 3.36
CA PHE A 15 19.20 -30.22 4.22
C PHE A 15 18.70 -29.77 5.59
N TRP A 16 18.85 -28.47 5.93
CA TRP A 16 18.28 -27.96 7.18
C TRP A 16 16.75 -27.99 7.09
N PRO A 17 16.06 -28.60 8.06
CA PRO A 17 14.61 -28.65 8.04
C PRO A 17 14.03 -27.25 8.15
N VAL A 18 13.29 -26.84 7.13
CA VAL A 18 12.53 -25.59 7.16
C VAL A 18 11.33 -25.82 8.10
N PRO A 19 11.09 -24.96 9.10
CA PRO A 19 9.97 -25.12 10.03
C PRO A 19 8.63 -24.70 9.37
N VAL A 20 8.42 -25.15 8.13
CA VAL A 20 7.20 -24.97 7.36
C VAL A 20 6.74 -26.32 6.88
N ASP A 21 5.54 -26.70 7.26
CA ASP A 21 4.88 -27.92 6.82
C ASP A 21 3.79 -27.53 5.81
N PRO A 22 4.13 -27.47 4.50
CA PRO A 22 3.18 -27.08 3.47
C PRO A 22 2.10 -28.14 3.32
N VAL A 23 0.86 -27.77 3.58
CA VAL A 23 -0.30 -28.61 3.35
C VAL A 23 -0.80 -28.39 1.93
N SER A 24 -1.04 -29.46 1.19
CA SER A 24 -1.70 -29.38 -0.11
C SER A 24 -3.13 -28.89 0.07
N TRP A 25 -3.53 -27.96 -0.77
CA TRP A 25 -4.88 -27.42 -0.80
C TRP A 25 -5.48 -27.63 -2.18
N ASP A 26 -6.68 -28.23 -2.21
CA ASP A 26 -7.44 -28.38 -3.45
C ASP A 26 -8.15 -27.06 -3.78
N VAL A 27 -7.75 -26.46 -4.89
CA VAL A 27 -8.35 -25.22 -5.36
C VAL A 27 -9.79 -25.51 -5.79
N PRO A 28 -10.80 -24.82 -5.24
CA PRO A 28 -12.18 -24.92 -5.73
C PRO A 28 -12.24 -24.58 -7.22
N VAL A 29 -13.17 -25.24 -7.93
CA VAL A 29 -13.39 -24.93 -9.34
C VAL A 29 -13.80 -23.45 -9.47
N ASP A 30 -13.06 -22.71 -10.31
CA ASP A 30 -13.40 -21.33 -10.62
C ASP A 30 -14.75 -21.30 -11.37
N GLN A 31 -15.74 -20.66 -10.76
CA GLN A 31 -17.07 -20.48 -11.36
C GLN A 31 -17.17 -19.20 -12.19
N GLY A 32 -16.08 -18.46 -12.34
CA GLY A 32 -16.03 -17.16 -12.96
C GLY A 32 -16.71 -16.06 -12.11
N TYR A 33 -17.02 -14.96 -12.75
CA TYR A 33 -17.67 -13.81 -12.11
C TYR A 33 -19.19 -14.02 -12.03
N VAL A 34 -19.66 -14.71 -10.99
CA VAL A 34 -21.05 -15.03 -10.75
C VAL A 34 -21.56 -14.51 -9.41
N GLY A 35 -22.86 -14.37 -9.25
CA GLY A 35 -23.49 -13.90 -8.01
C GLY A 35 -23.05 -12.50 -7.62
N ALA A 36 -22.54 -12.33 -6.39
CA ALA A 36 -22.06 -11.04 -5.88
C ALA A 36 -20.85 -10.47 -6.65
N PHE A 37 -20.13 -11.31 -7.38
CA PHE A 37 -18.97 -10.95 -8.20
C PHE A 37 -19.30 -10.82 -9.68
N ALA A 38 -20.58 -10.94 -10.09
CA ALA A 38 -20.97 -10.76 -11.48
C ALA A 38 -20.54 -9.40 -12.01
N SER A 39 -20.08 -9.36 -13.26
CA SER A 39 -19.68 -8.12 -13.95
C SER A 39 -20.84 -7.12 -13.89
N ASN A 40 -20.51 -5.87 -13.62
CA ASN A 40 -21.48 -4.79 -13.54
C ASN A 40 -20.89 -3.49 -14.11
N THR A 41 -21.72 -2.47 -14.27
CA THR A 41 -21.35 -1.17 -14.84
C THR A 41 -21.29 -0.05 -13.81
N LYS A 42 -21.30 -0.36 -12.51
CA LYS A 42 -21.40 0.63 -11.43
C LYS A 42 -20.22 1.64 -11.43
N LEU A 43 -19.06 1.23 -11.93
CA LEU A 43 -17.86 2.07 -12.00
C LEU A 43 -17.60 2.71 -13.37
N ASN A 44 -18.56 2.61 -14.32
CA ASN A 44 -18.37 3.17 -15.67
C ASN A 44 -18.37 4.72 -15.68
N SER A 45 -18.89 5.35 -14.65
CA SER A 45 -18.95 6.81 -14.49
C SER A 45 -17.95 7.36 -13.45
N LEU A 46 -16.81 6.70 -13.29
CA LEU A 46 -15.75 7.21 -12.43
C LEU A 46 -15.18 8.50 -13.00
N GLU A 47 -15.04 9.49 -12.14
CA GLU A 47 -14.31 10.71 -12.43
C GLU A 47 -12.91 10.65 -11.82
N THR A 48 -11.93 11.10 -12.59
CA THR A 48 -10.56 11.27 -12.08
C THR A 48 -10.46 12.64 -11.46
N VAL A 49 -10.27 12.71 -10.15
CA VAL A 49 -10.29 13.95 -9.38
C VAL A 49 -8.97 14.72 -9.51
N VAL A 50 -7.82 14.02 -9.51
CA VAL A 50 -6.49 14.64 -9.55
C VAL A 50 -5.57 13.79 -10.42
N THR A 51 -4.92 14.40 -11.42
CA THR A 51 -4.02 13.68 -12.32
C THR A 51 -2.67 14.33 -12.52
N GLU A 52 -2.55 15.66 -12.41
CA GLU A 52 -1.32 16.34 -12.80
C GLU A 52 -0.27 16.34 -11.69
N GLY A 53 0.89 15.75 -12.01
CA GLY A 53 2.09 15.80 -11.17
C GLY A 53 2.03 15.04 -9.86
N LEU A 54 1.08 14.11 -9.72
CA LEU A 54 0.96 13.20 -8.59
C LEU A 54 1.08 11.75 -9.07
N HIS A 55 1.97 11.00 -8.46
CA HIS A 55 2.20 9.61 -8.83
C HIS A 55 1.96 8.67 -7.64
N GLY A 56 1.27 7.56 -7.93
CA GLY A 56 1.08 6.45 -7.01
C GLY A 56 0.48 6.82 -5.67
N PRO A 57 -0.72 7.45 -5.61
CA PRO A 57 -1.40 7.62 -4.34
C PRO A 57 -1.77 6.26 -3.78
N GLU A 58 -1.30 5.93 -2.56
CA GLU A 58 -1.57 4.64 -1.92
C GLU A 58 -2.48 4.78 -0.70
N GLY A 59 -2.10 5.65 0.26
CA GLY A 59 -2.90 5.93 1.44
C GLY A 59 -3.84 7.10 1.24
N LEU A 60 -5.10 6.94 1.69
CA LEU A 60 -6.09 8.01 1.73
C LEU A 60 -6.61 8.17 3.15
N ALA A 61 -6.78 9.41 3.59
CA ALA A 61 -7.42 9.76 4.85
C ALA A 61 -8.40 10.94 4.65
N LEU A 62 -9.38 11.03 5.53
CA LEU A 62 -10.38 12.08 5.50
C LEU A 62 -10.34 12.85 6.81
N LEU A 63 -10.36 14.17 6.73
CA LEU A 63 -10.53 15.07 7.87
C LEU A 63 -11.30 16.33 7.43
N ASP A 64 -12.33 16.69 8.19
CA ASP A 64 -13.14 17.91 7.98
C ASP A 64 -13.67 18.09 6.55
N GLY A 65 -14.02 16.96 5.88
CA GLY A 65 -14.54 16.98 4.51
C GLY A 65 -13.46 17.05 3.42
N GLU A 66 -12.19 17.16 3.80
CA GLU A 66 -11.07 17.14 2.87
C GLU A 66 -10.46 15.74 2.74
N VAL A 67 -9.90 15.44 1.57
CA VAL A 67 -9.23 14.19 1.25
C VAL A 67 -7.72 14.41 1.28
N TYR A 68 -7.04 13.58 2.05
CA TYR A 68 -5.57 13.56 2.09
C TYR A 68 -5.07 12.30 1.39
N ALA A 69 -4.04 12.45 0.57
CA ALA A 69 -3.45 11.36 -0.19
C ALA A 69 -1.94 11.33 -0.06
N ALA A 70 -1.39 10.17 0.30
CA ALA A 70 0.05 9.94 0.30
C ALA A 70 0.53 9.64 -1.12
N THR A 71 1.57 10.32 -1.59
CA THR A 71 2.15 10.12 -2.92
C THR A 71 3.56 9.54 -2.85
N ARG A 72 3.95 8.85 -3.90
CA ARG A 72 5.25 8.18 -4.00
C ARG A 72 6.45 9.14 -3.86
N GLU A 73 6.29 10.42 -4.20
CA GLU A 73 7.34 11.43 -4.13
C GLU A 73 7.52 12.03 -2.71
N GLY A 74 6.87 11.46 -1.71
CA GLY A 74 6.95 11.92 -0.34
C GLY A 74 5.91 12.98 0.03
N TRP A 75 5.09 13.46 -0.90
CA TRP A 75 4.08 14.45 -0.60
C TRP A 75 2.81 13.83 -0.02
N ILE A 76 2.30 14.46 1.03
CA ILE A 76 0.90 14.36 1.41
C ILE A 76 0.18 15.50 0.72
N VAL A 77 -0.78 15.15 -0.12
CA VAL A 77 -1.59 16.09 -0.89
C VAL A 77 -2.96 16.22 -0.23
N ARG A 78 -3.48 17.42 -0.19
CA ARG A 78 -4.82 17.72 0.31
C ARG A 78 -5.70 18.15 -0.85
N HIS A 79 -6.88 17.58 -0.94
CA HIS A 79 -7.90 17.91 -1.92
C HIS A 79 -9.21 18.30 -1.22
N ASN A 80 -9.75 19.44 -1.58
CA ASN A 80 -11.08 19.87 -1.16
C ASN A 80 -12.11 19.48 -2.24
N PRO A 81 -13.03 18.53 -1.98
CA PRO A 81 -14.00 18.07 -2.98
C PRO A 81 -15.04 19.15 -3.35
N GLU A 82 -15.30 20.14 -2.49
CA GLU A 82 -16.31 21.17 -2.75
C GLU A 82 -15.77 22.25 -3.70
N THR A 83 -14.50 22.61 -3.57
CA THR A 83 -13.88 23.66 -4.40
C THR A 83 -13.08 23.10 -5.57
N GLY A 84 -12.72 21.82 -5.51
CA GLY A 84 -11.80 21.17 -6.45
C GLY A 84 -10.33 21.55 -6.22
N GLU A 85 -10.03 22.34 -5.17
CA GLU A 85 -8.67 22.75 -4.87
C GLU A 85 -7.78 21.57 -4.45
N VAL A 86 -6.56 21.54 -5.01
CA VAL A 86 -5.54 20.56 -4.67
C VAL A 86 -4.28 21.29 -4.24
N SER A 87 -3.73 20.92 -3.09
CA SER A 87 -2.51 21.51 -2.56
C SER A 87 -1.53 20.43 -2.03
N ARG A 88 -0.24 20.67 -2.19
CA ARG A 88 0.80 19.91 -1.51
C ARG A 88 0.89 20.41 -0.07
N TRP A 89 0.48 19.58 0.87
CA TRP A 89 0.37 19.97 2.27
C TRP A 89 1.69 19.82 3.02
N VAL A 90 2.28 18.61 3.02
CA VAL A 90 3.54 18.35 3.70
C VAL A 90 4.34 17.32 2.90
N ASN A 91 5.67 17.41 2.94
CA ASN A 91 6.58 16.42 2.38
C ASN A 91 7.27 15.66 3.52
N THR A 92 7.19 14.34 3.49
CA THR A 92 7.89 13.48 4.47
C THR A 92 9.38 13.34 4.17
N GLU A 93 9.81 13.72 2.97
CA GLU A 93 11.14 13.43 2.42
C GLU A 93 11.46 11.92 2.30
N GLY A 94 10.43 11.08 2.43
CA GLY A 94 10.48 9.64 2.34
C GLY A 94 9.56 9.07 1.25
N SER A 95 8.90 7.99 1.59
CA SER A 95 7.88 7.34 0.74
C SER A 95 6.67 6.94 1.61
N PRO A 96 5.73 7.86 1.82
CA PRO A 96 4.54 7.60 2.61
C PRO A 96 3.63 6.60 1.90
N LEU A 97 3.17 5.59 2.63
CA LEU A 97 2.29 4.53 2.15
C LEU A 97 0.91 4.66 2.79
N GLY A 98 0.78 4.21 4.04
CA GLY A 98 -0.47 4.32 4.78
C GLY A 98 -0.55 5.62 5.57
N ILE A 99 -1.72 6.25 5.59
CA ILE A 99 -1.98 7.45 6.38
C ILE A 99 -3.31 7.33 7.12
N VAL A 100 -3.38 7.90 8.30
CA VAL A 100 -4.61 7.94 9.11
C VAL A 100 -4.54 9.12 10.09
N PHE A 101 -5.67 9.78 10.35
CA PHE A 101 -5.78 10.74 11.43
C PHE A 101 -6.10 10.03 12.75
N ASP A 102 -5.43 10.43 13.82
CA ASP A 102 -5.73 9.98 15.18
C ASP A 102 -6.90 10.76 15.80
N GLY A 103 -7.23 10.45 17.07
CA GLY A 103 -8.32 11.12 17.78
C GLY A 103 -8.08 12.60 18.12
N ASP A 104 -6.85 13.08 17.99
CA ASP A 104 -6.43 14.47 18.22
C ASP A 104 -6.19 15.22 16.91
N ASN A 105 -6.55 14.60 15.77
CA ASN A 105 -6.36 15.11 14.40
C ASN A 105 -4.89 15.24 13.97
N ASN A 106 -3.97 14.49 14.58
CA ASN A 106 -2.62 14.37 14.05
C ASN A 106 -2.61 13.33 12.92
N LEU A 107 -1.92 13.63 11.82
CA LEU A 107 -1.75 12.66 10.75
C LEU A 107 -0.62 11.69 11.09
N LEU A 108 -0.96 10.42 11.26
CA LEU A 108 0.00 9.34 11.37
C LEU A 108 0.34 8.82 9.98
N VAL A 109 1.61 8.72 9.67
CA VAL A 109 2.11 8.29 8.35
C VAL A 109 3.03 7.10 8.52
N ALA A 110 2.70 5.99 7.86
CA ALA A 110 3.61 4.85 7.71
C ALA A 110 4.49 5.09 6.48
N ASP A 111 5.73 5.51 6.71
CA ASP A 111 6.69 5.79 5.64
C ASP A 111 7.63 4.60 5.44
N ALA A 112 7.89 4.22 4.18
CA ALA A 112 8.71 3.05 3.84
C ALA A 112 10.17 3.18 4.28
N TYR A 113 10.69 4.41 4.38
CA TYR A 113 12.10 4.67 4.70
C TYR A 113 12.29 5.26 6.10
N LEU A 114 11.32 6.03 6.56
CA LEU A 114 11.43 6.81 7.81
C LEU A 114 10.65 6.16 8.97
N GLY A 115 9.86 5.11 8.70
CA GLY A 115 9.05 4.44 9.70
C GLY A 115 7.74 5.18 9.99
N LEU A 116 7.33 5.23 11.25
CA LEU A 116 6.09 5.91 11.66
C LEU A 116 6.39 7.37 12.00
N LEU A 117 5.70 8.26 11.30
CA LEU A 117 5.78 9.72 11.49
C LEU A 117 4.45 10.27 12.03
N SER A 118 4.52 11.42 12.69
CA SER A 118 3.38 12.18 13.17
C SER A 118 3.66 13.67 13.08
#